data_7b03398ea433be4a3bb5f2e7106d243e
#
_entry.id   7b03398ea433be4a3bb5f2e7106d243e
#
_cell.length_a   1.000
_cell.length_b   1.000
_cell.length_c   1.000
_cell.angle_alpha   90.00
_cell.angle_beta   90.00
_cell.angle_gamma   90.00
#
_symmetry.space_group_name_H-M   'P 1'
#
loop_
_entity.id
_entity.type
_entity.pdbx_description
1 polymer ?
#
loop_
_entity_poly.entity_id
_entity_poly.type
_entity_poly.pdbx_seq_one_letter_code
_entity_poly.pdbx_strand_id
1 'polypeptide(L)'
;MTASVHDLELPEVDVFNLDRSAAIAAFEAARQQHWLARVPLGYAVTRYEDVTAVLRDRRFHSALSLLPQMSGIEGPMRDRQERSILATEGAEHTRLRRLASPAFTPKATDRLRPFMRQVIGDLVDQVAVTGTCELVGDICEPYPIPIICELLGAPKEDWKLFSDWATNIFRIFNNDIAHDLPAIEAAMAGLDGYVRAMVEERRHRPADDLLSHMIAVEEEGDRLTTDELVMMTEAVLMAGTDTTRNQLACSIALFAEHPDQWARLVADP
;
A
#
# COMPACT_ATOMS: atom_id res chain seq x y z
N MET A 1 -28.10 -16.15 24.92
CA MET A 1 -28.34 -15.06 23.96
C MET A 1 -27.06 -14.28 23.90
N THR A 2 -26.45 -14.13 22.73
CA THR A 2 -25.30 -13.22 22.52
C THR A 2 -25.82 -11.79 22.56
N ALA A 3 -25.21 -10.95 23.41
CA ALA A 3 -25.54 -9.51 23.44
C ALA A 3 -25.21 -8.87 22.09
N SER A 4 -26.05 -7.92 21.66
CA SER A 4 -25.73 -7.11 20.47
C SER A 4 -24.56 -6.17 20.80
N VAL A 5 -23.70 -5.89 19.82
CA VAL A 5 -22.64 -4.88 19.97
C VAL A 5 -23.22 -3.49 20.30
N HIS A 6 -24.47 -3.24 19.90
CA HIS A 6 -25.18 -1.99 20.19
C HIS A 6 -25.58 -1.85 21.65
N ASP A 7 -25.67 -2.97 22.39
CA ASP A 7 -26.05 -3.00 23.81
C ASP A 7 -24.83 -2.89 24.75
N LEU A 8 -23.62 -2.82 24.19
CA LEU A 8 -22.39 -2.69 24.98
C LEU A 8 -22.14 -1.22 25.37
N GLU A 9 -21.78 -1.00 26.62
CA GLU A 9 -21.22 0.27 27.09
C GLU A 9 -19.77 0.35 26.61
N LEU A 10 -19.53 1.15 25.55
CA LEU A 10 -18.23 1.29 24.91
C LEU A 10 -17.71 2.71 25.06
N PRO A 11 -16.37 2.88 25.23
CA PRO A 11 -15.77 4.21 25.13
C PRO A 11 -15.99 4.77 23.72
N GLU A 12 -16.20 6.08 23.61
CA GLU A 12 -16.38 6.80 22.35
C GLU A 12 -15.11 7.59 21.99
N VAL A 13 -14.71 7.50 20.71
CA VAL A 13 -13.56 8.24 20.17
C VAL A 13 -13.99 8.90 18.86
N ASP A 14 -14.10 10.24 18.89
CA ASP A 14 -14.42 11.05 17.71
C ASP A 14 -13.17 11.41 16.92
N VAL A 15 -12.75 10.49 16.08
CA VAL A 15 -11.51 10.59 15.28
C VAL A 15 -11.50 11.74 14.28
N PHE A 16 -12.66 12.31 13.91
CA PHE A 16 -12.74 13.39 12.93
C PHE A 16 -12.53 14.76 13.54
N ASN A 17 -12.80 14.90 14.85
CA ASN A 17 -12.69 16.18 15.56
C ASN A 17 -11.46 16.27 16.48
N LEU A 18 -10.56 15.29 16.44
CA LEU A 18 -9.33 15.26 17.23
C LEU A 18 -8.10 15.46 16.33
N ASP A 19 -7.13 16.24 16.80
CA ASP A 19 -5.80 16.18 16.22
C ASP A 19 -5.12 14.83 16.52
N ARG A 20 -3.99 14.56 15.85
CA ARG A 20 -3.29 13.28 15.95
C ARG A 20 -2.94 12.90 17.39
N SER A 21 -2.43 13.85 18.17
CA SER A 21 -1.99 13.59 19.56
C SER A 21 -3.18 13.28 20.45
N ALA A 22 -4.27 14.06 20.32
CA ALA A 22 -5.50 13.84 21.06
C ALA A 22 -6.17 12.51 20.66
N ALA A 23 -6.16 12.13 19.38
CA ALA A 23 -6.68 10.86 18.92
C ALA A 23 -5.89 9.67 19.50
N ILE A 24 -4.56 9.73 19.52
CA ILE A 24 -3.71 8.70 20.15
C ILE A 24 -4.08 8.55 21.63
N ALA A 25 -4.11 9.65 22.39
CA ALA A 25 -4.45 9.63 23.80
C ALA A 25 -5.87 9.08 24.07
N ALA A 26 -6.85 9.44 23.23
CA ALA A 26 -8.21 8.93 23.32
C ALA A 26 -8.28 7.42 23.08
N PHE A 27 -7.55 6.90 22.07
CA PHE A 27 -7.48 5.45 21.84
C PHE A 27 -6.73 4.70 22.93
N GLU A 28 -5.68 5.29 23.53
CA GLU A 28 -5.00 4.71 24.69
C GLU A 28 -5.95 4.60 25.90
N ALA A 29 -6.69 5.65 26.18
CA ALA A 29 -7.70 5.65 27.25
C ALA A 29 -8.83 4.64 26.97
N ALA A 30 -9.32 4.56 25.73
CA ALA A 30 -10.33 3.58 25.32
C ALA A 30 -9.83 2.12 25.47
N ARG A 31 -8.58 1.85 25.10
CA ARG A 31 -7.93 0.53 25.21
C ARG A 31 -7.87 0.02 26.65
N GLN A 32 -7.66 0.92 27.62
CA GLN A 32 -7.66 0.55 29.03
C GLN A 32 -9.07 0.14 29.54
N GLN A 33 -10.11 0.71 28.94
CA GLN A 33 -11.49 0.46 29.32
C GLN A 33 -12.07 -0.80 28.64
N HIS A 34 -11.93 -0.88 27.30
CA HIS A 34 -12.52 -1.97 26.52
C HIS A 34 -11.69 -2.28 25.26
N TRP A 35 -11.75 -3.51 24.78
CA TRP A 35 -11.09 -3.92 23.54
C TRP A 35 -11.72 -3.32 22.27
N LEU A 36 -12.94 -2.80 22.37
CA LEU A 36 -13.73 -2.19 21.30
C LEU A 36 -14.11 -0.76 21.71
N ALA A 37 -14.00 0.20 20.82
CA ALA A 37 -14.45 1.58 21.00
C ALA A 37 -15.46 1.94 19.91
N ARG A 38 -16.43 2.81 20.21
CA ARG A 38 -17.32 3.39 19.22
C ARG A 38 -16.63 4.56 18.52
N VAL A 39 -16.68 4.57 17.20
CA VAL A 39 -16.18 5.66 16.35
C VAL A 39 -17.25 6.12 15.37
N PRO A 40 -17.16 7.29 14.75
CA PRO A 40 -18.22 7.81 13.85
C PRO A 40 -18.63 6.86 12.72
N LEU A 41 -17.69 6.06 12.19
CA LEU A 41 -17.95 5.09 11.10
C LEU A 41 -18.25 3.67 11.60
N GLY A 42 -18.42 3.47 12.90
CA GLY A 42 -18.72 2.15 13.47
C GLY A 42 -17.92 1.83 14.72
N TYR A 43 -17.03 0.88 14.68
CA TYR A 43 -16.27 0.41 15.84
C TYR A 43 -14.79 0.27 15.52
N ALA A 44 -13.93 0.64 16.46
CA ALA A 44 -12.49 0.46 16.41
C ALA A 44 -12.07 -0.63 17.40
N VAL A 45 -11.31 -1.61 16.93
CA VAL A 45 -10.67 -2.62 17.78
C VAL A 45 -9.37 -2.02 18.32
N THR A 46 -9.21 -1.97 19.65
CA THR A 46 -8.18 -1.18 20.32
C THR A 46 -6.97 -1.98 20.81
N ARG A 47 -7.06 -3.32 20.90
CA ARG A 47 -6.01 -4.20 21.43
C ARG A 47 -5.41 -5.05 20.33
N TYR A 48 -4.09 -5.26 20.37
CA TYR A 48 -3.35 -6.01 19.37
C TYR A 48 -3.88 -7.44 19.14
N GLU A 49 -4.15 -8.16 20.23
CA GLU A 49 -4.62 -9.54 20.17
C GLU A 49 -5.99 -9.61 19.49
N ASP A 50 -6.88 -8.67 19.84
CA ASP A 50 -8.24 -8.60 19.29
C ASP A 50 -8.22 -8.17 17.81
N VAL A 51 -7.35 -7.21 17.42
CA VAL A 51 -7.10 -6.85 16.01
C VAL A 51 -6.65 -8.07 15.24
N THR A 52 -5.69 -8.82 15.79
CA THR A 52 -5.16 -10.04 15.13
C THR A 52 -6.24 -11.10 14.99
N ALA A 53 -7.11 -11.27 16.00
CA ALA A 53 -8.23 -12.21 15.97
C ALA A 53 -9.25 -11.82 14.89
N VAL A 54 -9.68 -10.54 14.86
CA VAL A 54 -10.64 -10.04 13.86
C VAL A 54 -10.10 -10.16 12.44
N LEU A 55 -8.84 -9.78 12.19
CA LEU A 55 -8.23 -9.87 10.86
C LEU A 55 -8.09 -11.30 10.33
N ARG A 56 -8.10 -12.30 11.19
CA ARG A 56 -8.03 -13.74 10.82
C ARG A 56 -9.39 -14.41 10.74
N ASP A 57 -10.43 -13.77 11.24
CA ASP A 57 -11.77 -14.33 11.29
C ASP A 57 -12.51 -14.12 9.96
N ARG A 58 -12.77 -15.21 9.25
CA ARG A 58 -13.43 -15.21 7.94
C ARG A 58 -14.87 -14.70 7.91
N ARG A 59 -15.45 -14.40 9.07
CA ARG A 59 -16.77 -13.76 9.17
C ARG A 59 -16.71 -12.26 8.90
N PHE A 60 -15.53 -11.65 9.00
CA PHE A 60 -15.30 -10.26 8.65
C PHE A 60 -14.82 -10.14 7.20
N HIS A 61 -15.32 -9.15 6.51
CA HIS A 61 -15.02 -8.84 5.12
C HIS A 61 -14.31 -7.49 5.02
N SER A 62 -13.54 -7.30 3.94
CA SER A 62 -12.89 -6.02 3.68
C SER A 62 -13.93 -4.93 3.37
N ALA A 63 -13.79 -3.76 3.99
CA ALA A 63 -14.61 -2.60 3.66
C ALA A 63 -14.11 -1.83 2.43
N LEU A 64 -13.01 -2.25 1.80
CA LEU A 64 -12.44 -1.53 0.66
C LEU A 64 -13.36 -1.50 -0.56
N SER A 65 -14.20 -2.51 -0.74
CA SER A 65 -15.26 -2.52 -1.75
C SER A 65 -16.37 -1.49 -1.49
N LEU A 66 -16.51 -1.00 -0.26
CA LEU A 66 -17.50 0.01 0.12
C LEU A 66 -16.98 1.44 0.01
N LEU A 67 -15.66 1.64 -0.01
CA LEU A 67 -15.05 2.98 -0.09
C LEU A 67 -15.56 3.82 -1.26
N PRO A 68 -15.67 3.31 -2.50
CA PRO A 68 -16.20 4.08 -3.60
C PRO A 68 -17.63 4.59 -3.36
N GLN A 69 -18.46 3.74 -2.73
CA GLN A 69 -19.85 4.10 -2.40
C GLN A 69 -19.90 5.18 -1.31
N MET A 70 -19.06 5.06 -0.30
CA MET A 70 -19.00 6.02 0.81
C MET A 70 -18.40 7.37 0.36
N SER A 71 -17.52 7.35 -0.64
CA SER A 71 -16.82 8.53 -1.18
C SER A 71 -17.59 9.24 -2.29
N GLY A 72 -18.76 8.73 -2.69
CA GLY A 72 -19.54 9.28 -3.81
C GLY A 72 -18.87 9.08 -5.18
N ILE A 73 -17.90 8.16 -5.29
CA ILE A 73 -17.24 7.84 -6.55
C ILE A 73 -18.20 6.98 -7.39
N GLU A 74 -18.46 7.41 -8.63
CA GLU A 74 -19.37 6.76 -9.56
C GLU A 74 -18.67 6.40 -10.88
N GLY A 75 -19.38 5.64 -11.74
CA GLY A 75 -18.95 5.33 -13.10
C GLY A 75 -17.72 4.38 -13.18
N PRO A 76 -16.93 4.47 -14.27
CA PRO A 76 -15.87 3.51 -14.56
C PRO A 76 -14.79 3.40 -13.47
N MET A 77 -14.55 4.47 -12.73
CA MET A 77 -13.58 4.46 -11.62
C MET A 77 -14.08 3.56 -10.48
N ARG A 78 -15.36 3.64 -10.14
CA ARG A 78 -15.97 2.76 -9.13
C ARG A 78 -15.84 1.30 -9.54
N ASP A 79 -16.25 0.97 -10.78
CA ASP A 79 -16.19 -0.40 -11.30
C ASP A 79 -14.76 -0.95 -11.27
N ARG A 80 -13.78 -0.10 -11.55
CA ARG A 80 -12.36 -0.45 -11.49
C ARG A 80 -11.88 -0.74 -10.08
N GLN A 81 -12.24 0.12 -9.11
CA GLN A 81 -11.87 -0.08 -7.71
C GLN A 81 -12.49 -1.35 -7.12
N GLU A 82 -13.75 -1.63 -7.42
CA GLU A 82 -14.46 -2.83 -6.96
C GLU A 82 -13.83 -4.12 -7.52
N ARG A 83 -13.21 -4.07 -8.70
CA ARG A 83 -12.50 -5.22 -9.33
C ARG A 83 -11.03 -5.32 -8.95
N SER A 84 -10.47 -4.37 -8.20
CA SER A 84 -9.07 -4.42 -7.79
C SER A 84 -8.80 -5.60 -6.85
N ILE A 85 -7.57 -6.10 -6.83
CA ILE A 85 -7.16 -7.16 -5.91
C ILE A 85 -7.38 -6.80 -4.42
N LEU A 86 -7.41 -5.51 -4.10
CA LEU A 86 -7.62 -5.02 -2.74
C LEU A 86 -9.09 -5.10 -2.31
N ALA A 87 -10.04 -5.04 -3.26
CA ALA A 87 -11.46 -5.05 -3.01
C ALA A 87 -12.11 -6.41 -3.24
N THR A 88 -11.50 -7.28 -4.05
CA THR A 88 -12.00 -8.62 -4.34
C THR A 88 -11.80 -9.57 -3.15
N GLU A 89 -12.69 -10.56 -3.03
CA GLU A 89 -12.65 -11.62 -2.00
C GLU A 89 -12.85 -13.01 -2.61
N GLY A 90 -12.69 -14.05 -1.78
CA GLY A 90 -13.00 -15.43 -2.16
C GLY A 90 -12.16 -15.98 -3.31
N ALA A 91 -12.82 -16.61 -4.27
CA ALA A 91 -12.15 -17.29 -5.39
C ALA A 91 -11.45 -16.30 -6.32
N GLU A 92 -12.04 -15.13 -6.55
CA GLU A 92 -11.47 -14.10 -7.44
C GLU A 92 -10.19 -13.51 -6.85
N HIS A 93 -10.19 -13.11 -5.59
CA HIS A 93 -8.97 -12.66 -4.90
C HIS A 93 -7.88 -13.73 -4.94
N THR A 94 -8.26 -15.00 -4.69
CA THR A 94 -7.30 -16.12 -4.70
C THR A 94 -6.67 -16.30 -6.06
N ARG A 95 -7.46 -16.16 -7.13
CA ARG A 95 -7.00 -16.23 -8.53
C ARG A 95 -5.99 -15.12 -8.83
N LEU A 96 -6.35 -13.87 -8.60
CA LEU A 96 -5.49 -12.71 -8.85
C LEU A 96 -4.19 -12.80 -8.04
N ARG A 97 -4.28 -13.15 -6.74
CA ARG A 97 -3.10 -13.28 -5.88
C ARG A 97 -2.15 -14.39 -6.32
N ARG A 98 -2.68 -15.53 -6.81
CA ARG A 98 -1.88 -16.65 -7.31
C ARG A 98 -1.01 -16.22 -8.50
N LEU A 99 -1.53 -15.40 -9.39
CA LEU A 99 -0.83 -14.92 -10.58
C LEU A 99 0.33 -13.96 -10.23
N ALA A 100 0.18 -13.13 -9.19
CA ALA A 100 1.24 -12.24 -8.73
C ALA A 100 2.27 -12.92 -7.81
N SER A 101 1.87 -13.98 -7.08
CA SER A 101 2.68 -14.61 -6.01
C SER A 101 4.08 -15.07 -6.43
N PRO A 102 4.33 -15.56 -7.66
CA PRO A 102 5.68 -16.01 -8.04
C PRO A 102 6.76 -14.93 -7.97
N ALA A 103 6.41 -13.65 -8.14
CA ALA A 103 7.36 -12.54 -8.02
C ALA A 103 7.75 -12.22 -6.57
N PHE A 104 6.95 -12.67 -5.61
CA PHE A 104 7.13 -12.37 -4.18
C PHE A 104 7.67 -13.56 -3.37
N THR A 105 8.23 -14.55 -4.04
CA THR A 105 8.92 -15.65 -3.35
C THR A 105 10.25 -15.16 -2.76
N PRO A 106 10.77 -15.76 -1.67
CA PRO A 106 12.08 -15.40 -1.13
C PRO A 106 13.19 -15.41 -2.18
N LYS A 107 13.19 -16.37 -3.10
CA LYS A 107 14.17 -16.44 -4.18
C LYS A 107 14.05 -15.27 -5.16
N ALA A 108 12.83 -14.84 -5.50
CA ALA A 108 12.60 -13.71 -6.39
C ALA A 108 13.00 -12.38 -5.72
N THR A 109 12.69 -12.22 -4.44
CA THR A 109 13.05 -11.00 -3.69
C THR A 109 14.55 -10.90 -3.42
N ASP A 110 15.25 -12.02 -3.19
CA ASP A 110 16.69 -12.03 -3.02
C ASP A 110 17.46 -11.55 -4.25
N ARG A 111 16.92 -11.74 -5.44
CA ARG A 111 17.51 -11.17 -6.69
C ARG A 111 17.54 -9.64 -6.69
N LEU A 112 16.61 -9.00 -6.02
CA LEU A 112 16.54 -7.54 -5.91
C LEU A 112 17.50 -6.97 -4.87
N ARG A 113 18.03 -7.78 -3.94
CA ARG A 113 18.88 -7.33 -2.83
C ARG A 113 20.13 -6.54 -3.28
N PRO A 114 20.88 -6.97 -4.31
CA PRO A 114 22.01 -6.17 -4.79
C PRO A 114 21.59 -4.79 -5.28
N PHE A 115 20.49 -4.71 -6.03
CA PHE A 115 19.95 -3.46 -6.53
C PHE A 115 19.39 -2.58 -5.39
N MET A 116 18.69 -3.16 -4.42
CA MET A 116 18.24 -2.45 -3.21
C MET A 116 19.40 -1.81 -2.46
N ARG A 117 20.52 -2.54 -2.31
CA ARG A 117 21.75 -2.01 -1.67
C ARG A 117 22.38 -0.89 -2.48
N GLN A 118 22.38 -0.99 -3.79
CA GLN A 118 22.86 0.07 -4.66
C GLN A 118 22.01 1.33 -4.49
N VAL A 119 20.69 1.22 -4.61
CA VAL A 119 19.76 2.36 -4.49
C VAL A 119 19.94 3.08 -3.15
N ILE A 120 19.97 2.34 -2.03
CA ILE A 120 20.14 2.99 -0.72
C ILE A 120 21.54 3.57 -0.54
N GLY A 121 22.57 2.93 -1.09
CA GLY A 121 23.95 3.45 -1.09
C GLY A 121 24.03 4.79 -1.83
N ASP A 122 23.48 4.85 -3.05
CA ASP A 122 23.47 6.06 -3.86
C ASP A 122 22.73 7.22 -3.18
N LEU A 123 21.60 6.94 -2.49
CA LEU A 123 20.85 7.94 -1.73
C LEU A 123 21.63 8.43 -0.50
N VAL A 124 22.25 7.54 0.25
CA VAL A 124 23.07 7.89 1.41
C VAL A 124 24.30 8.69 0.99
N ASP A 125 24.97 8.32 -0.10
CA ASP A 125 26.15 9.04 -0.62
C ASP A 125 25.83 10.49 -1.00
N GLN A 126 24.62 10.74 -1.56
CA GLN A 126 24.18 12.10 -1.90
C GLN A 126 24.07 13.00 -0.65
N VAL A 127 23.59 12.48 0.47
CA VAL A 127 23.39 13.25 1.71
C VAL A 127 24.65 13.23 2.60
N ALA A 128 25.55 12.27 2.43
CA ALA A 128 26.78 12.15 3.20
C ALA A 128 27.70 13.38 3.04
N VAL A 129 27.66 14.04 1.89
CA VAL A 129 28.44 15.25 1.60
C VAL A 129 28.07 16.41 2.52
N THR A 130 26.78 16.55 2.85
CA THR A 130 26.26 17.62 3.72
C THR A 130 26.24 17.21 5.19
N GLY A 131 26.28 15.92 5.48
CA GLY A 131 26.19 15.35 6.82
C GLY A 131 24.80 15.47 7.49
N THR A 132 23.81 16.00 6.77
CA THR A 132 22.42 16.15 7.21
C THR A 132 21.48 15.92 6.03
N CYS A 133 20.26 15.43 6.31
CA CYS A 133 19.22 15.23 5.28
C CYS A 133 17.82 15.48 5.83
N GLU A 134 16.88 15.72 4.93
CA GLU A 134 15.45 15.54 5.22
C GLU A 134 15.10 14.07 4.92
N LEU A 135 14.96 13.27 5.98
CA LEU A 135 14.91 11.82 5.88
C LEU A 135 13.82 11.30 4.93
N VAL A 136 12.63 11.89 4.97
CA VAL A 136 11.49 11.41 4.18
C VAL A 136 11.72 11.71 2.71
N GLY A 137 12.01 12.96 2.36
CA GLY A 137 12.17 13.40 0.97
C GLY A 137 13.46 12.92 0.32
N ASP A 138 14.58 12.89 1.08
CA ASP A 138 15.90 12.55 0.51
C ASP A 138 16.16 11.04 0.47
N ILE A 139 15.53 10.25 1.37
CA ILE A 139 15.82 8.80 1.51
C ILE A 139 14.55 7.96 1.35
N CYS A 140 13.52 8.17 2.19
CA CYS A 140 12.40 7.22 2.28
C CYS A 140 11.50 7.26 1.06
N GLU A 141 11.28 8.42 0.46
CA GLU A 141 10.43 8.57 -0.72
C GLU A 141 11.09 8.04 -2.00
N PRO A 142 12.34 8.40 -2.35
CA PRO A 142 12.97 7.93 -3.57
C PRO A 142 13.40 6.45 -3.52
N TYR A 143 13.46 5.81 -2.34
CA TYR A 143 13.98 4.45 -2.20
C TYR A 143 13.09 3.35 -2.81
N PRO A 144 11.78 3.26 -2.51
CA PRO A 144 10.97 2.09 -2.90
C PRO A 144 10.64 2.03 -4.41
N ILE A 145 10.45 3.15 -5.06
CA ILE A 145 9.91 3.20 -6.42
C ILE A 145 10.86 2.58 -7.45
N PRO A 146 12.17 2.89 -7.49
CA PRO A 146 13.09 2.22 -8.40
C PRO A 146 13.11 0.70 -8.22
N ILE A 147 12.90 0.20 -7.00
CA ILE A 147 12.88 -1.22 -6.69
C ILE A 147 11.62 -1.88 -7.25
N ILE A 148 10.46 -1.23 -7.13
CA ILE A 148 9.21 -1.70 -7.75
C ILE A 148 9.29 -1.64 -9.27
N CYS A 149 9.92 -0.59 -9.83
CA CYS A 149 10.18 -0.50 -11.26
C CYS A 149 11.05 -1.68 -11.75
N GLU A 150 12.12 -2.01 -11.04
CA GLU A 150 12.99 -3.16 -11.35
C GLU A 150 12.20 -4.49 -11.30
N LEU A 151 11.34 -4.66 -10.29
CA LEU A 151 10.49 -5.85 -10.14
C LEU A 151 9.53 -6.01 -11.32
N LEU A 152 8.90 -4.92 -11.74
CA LEU A 152 7.89 -4.89 -12.81
C LEU A 152 8.48 -4.82 -14.21
N GLY A 153 9.76 -4.44 -14.33
CA GLY A 153 10.39 -4.15 -15.61
C GLY A 153 10.08 -2.75 -16.15
N ALA A 154 9.65 -1.82 -15.30
CA ALA A 154 9.43 -0.42 -15.66
C ALA A 154 10.74 0.37 -15.70
N PRO A 155 10.86 1.42 -16.56
CA PRO A 155 11.98 2.34 -16.55
C PRO A 155 12.16 3.00 -15.19
N LYS A 156 13.37 2.90 -14.61
CA LYS A 156 13.70 3.44 -13.28
C LYS A 156 13.72 4.97 -13.27
N GLU A 157 14.04 5.55 -14.40
CA GLU A 157 14.14 7.00 -14.62
C GLU A 157 12.80 7.69 -14.41
N ASP A 158 11.70 6.97 -14.60
CA ASP A 158 10.34 7.48 -14.47
C ASP A 158 9.82 7.46 -13.00
N TRP A 159 10.71 7.19 -12.03
CA TRP A 159 10.30 7.06 -10.62
C TRP A 159 9.55 8.28 -10.06
N LYS A 160 9.91 9.51 -10.50
CA LYS A 160 9.20 10.73 -10.09
C LYS A 160 7.77 10.77 -10.59
N LEU A 161 7.57 10.33 -11.83
CA LEU A 161 6.24 10.23 -12.43
C LEU A 161 5.35 9.27 -11.64
N PHE A 162 5.90 8.11 -11.27
CA PHE A 162 5.18 7.14 -10.43
C PHE A 162 4.92 7.68 -9.01
N SER A 163 5.87 8.40 -8.42
CA SER A 163 5.69 9.07 -7.12
C SER A 163 4.55 10.07 -7.15
N ASP A 164 4.49 10.91 -8.20
CA ASP A 164 3.44 11.91 -8.37
C ASP A 164 2.06 11.25 -8.54
N TRP A 165 1.97 10.20 -9.35
CA TRP A 165 0.72 9.44 -9.50
C TRP A 165 0.31 8.79 -8.19
N ALA A 166 1.21 8.09 -7.51
CA ALA A 166 0.93 7.45 -6.24
C ALA A 166 0.41 8.45 -5.22
N THR A 167 1.10 9.57 -5.04
CA THR A 167 0.71 10.63 -4.10
C THR A 167 -0.69 11.15 -4.39
N ASN A 168 -1.05 11.38 -5.67
CA ASN A 168 -2.37 11.86 -6.02
C ASN A 168 -3.45 10.80 -5.87
N ILE A 169 -3.18 9.53 -6.22
CA ILE A 169 -4.15 8.43 -6.05
C ILE A 169 -4.44 8.17 -4.57
N PHE A 170 -3.42 8.23 -3.70
CA PHE A 170 -3.60 8.03 -2.26
C PHE A 170 -4.43 9.12 -1.56
N ARG A 171 -4.70 10.25 -2.23
CA ARG A 171 -5.67 11.25 -1.75
C ARG A 171 -7.10 10.70 -1.60
N ILE A 172 -7.38 9.53 -2.17
CA ILE A 172 -8.65 8.82 -1.97
C ILE A 172 -8.93 8.50 -0.49
N PHE A 173 -7.89 8.51 0.35
CA PHE A 173 -8.00 8.33 1.79
C PHE A 173 -8.09 9.64 2.58
N ASN A 174 -8.12 10.80 1.90
CA ASN A 174 -8.31 12.10 2.53
C ASN A 174 -9.77 12.29 2.96
N ASN A 175 -10.00 13.24 3.87
CA ASN A 175 -11.34 13.56 4.35
C ASN A 175 -12.20 14.32 3.33
N ASP A 176 -11.59 15.02 2.37
CA ASP A 176 -12.29 15.79 1.32
C ASP A 176 -11.97 15.20 -0.07
N ILE A 177 -12.52 14.04 -0.33
CA ILE A 177 -12.32 13.32 -1.59
C ILE A 177 -12.92 14.10 -2.76
N ALA A 178 -14.03 14.81 -2.58
CA ALA A 178 -14.68 15.56 -3.65
C ALA A 178 -13.75 16.66 -4.21
N HIS A 179 -13.00 17.33 -3.36
CA HIS A 179 -11.98 18.31 -3.76
C HIS A 179 -10.82 17.66 -4.52
N ASP A 180 -10.37 16.49 -4.06
CA ASP A 180 -9.21 15.79 -4.62
C ASP A 180 -9.53 14.96 -5.87
N LEU A 181 -10.82 14.70 -6.16
CA LEU A 181 -11.26 13.78 -7.22
C LEU A 181 -10.66 14.09 -8.61
N PRO A 182 -10.59 15.34 -9.10
CA PRO A 182 -9.97 15.61 -10.40
C PRO A 182 -8.49 15.23 -10.48
N ALA A 183 -7.74 15.41 -9.39
CA ALA A 183 -6.32 15.03 -9.31
C ALA A 183 -6.16 13.51 -9.27
N ILE A 184 -7.03 12.83 -8.54
CA ILE A 184 -7.07 11.35 -8.47
C ILE A 184 -7.35 10.78 -9.86
N GLU A 185 -8.39 11.27 -10.54
CA GLU A 185 -8.76 10.80 -11.89
C GLU A 185 -7.66 11.01 -12.92
N ALA A 186 -7.03 12.18 -12.90
CA ALA A 186 -5.92 12.49 -13.82
C ALA A 186 -4.73 11.56 -13.58
N ALA A 187 -4.38 11.31 -12.31
CA ALA A 187 -3.28 10.41 -11.95
C ALA A 187 -3.58 8.95 -12.33
N MET A 188 -4.80 8.47 -12.09
CA MET A 188 -5.22 7.12 -12.48
C MET A 188 -5.22 6.95 -14.00
N ALA A 189 -5.71 7.94 -14.76
CA ALA A 189 -5.69 7.88 -16.22
C ALA A 189 -4.26 7.89 -16.78
N GLY A 190 -3.37 8.69 -16.18
CA GLY A 190 -1.95 8.72 -16.55
C GLY A 190 -1.26 7.37 -16.31
N LEU A 191 -1.46 6.79 -15.13
CA LEU A 191 -0.91 5.49 -14.79
C LEU A 191 -1.47 4.37 -15.68
N ASP A 192 -2.79 4.33 -15.91
CA ASP A 192 -3.43 3.35 -16.81
C ASP A 192 -2.82 3.41 -18.22
N GLY A 193 -2.72 4.60 -18.80
CA GLY A 193 -2.13 4.77 -20.13
C GLY A 193 -0.68 4.29 -20.20
N TYR A 194 0.11 4.61 -19.17
CA TYR A 194 1.50 4.17 -19.08
C TYR A 194 1.62 2.64 -18.96
N VAL A 195 0.86 2.03 -18.07
CA VAL A 195 0.91 0.58 -17.86
C VAL A 195 0.40 -0.17 -19.09
N ARG A 196 -0.62 0.32 -19.80
CA ARG A 196 -1.07 -0.27 -21.08
C ARG A 196 0.05 -0.26 -22.13
N ALA A 197 0.80 0.83 -22.23
CA ALA A 197 1.95 0.90 -23.13
C ALA A 197 3.05 -0.10 -22.74
N MET A 198 3.33 -0.26 -21.45
CA MET A 198 4.26 -1.29 -20.96
C MET A 198 3.80 -2.71 -21.29
N VAL A 199 2.53 -3.03 -21.08
CA VAL A 199 1.94 -4.34 -21.40
C VAL A 199 2.13 -4.64 -22.88
N GLU A 200 1.84 -3.67 -23.75
CA GLU A 200 1.99 -3.85 -25.20
C GLU A 200 3.47 -4.05 -25.58
N GLU A 201 4.38 -3.29 -25.00
CA GLU A 201 5.81 -3.48 -25.23
C GLU A 201 6.28 -4.89 -24.80
N ARG A 202 5.87 -5.34 -23.61
CA ARG A 202 6.27 -6.65 -23.07
C ARG A 202 5.67 -7.82 -23.83
N ARG A 203 4.51 -7.68 -24.44
CA ARG A 203 3.98 -8.68 -25.38
C ARG A 203 4.88 -8.90 -26.60
N HIS A 204 5.51 -7.83 -27.08
CA HIS A 204 6.45 -7.91 -28.19
C HIS A 204 7.87 -8.25 -27.79
N ARG A 205 8.27 -7.87 -26.56
CA ARG A 205 9.64 -8.01 -26.04
C ARG A 205 9.63 -8.49 -24.58
N PRO A 206 9.33 -9.78 -24.34
CA PRO A 206 9.35 -10.36 -23.01
C PRO A 206 10.71 -10.21 -22.33
N ALA A 207 10.71 -10.01 -21.01
CA ALA A 207 11.90 -9.91 -20.17
C ALA A 207 11.76 -10.78 -18.92
N ASP A 208 12.80 -10.90 -18.10
CA ASP A 208 12.74 -11.61 -16.81
C ASP A 208 12.21 -10.67 -15.73
N ASP A 209 10.94 -10.25 -15.86
CA ASP A 209 10.24 -9.37 -14.95
C ASP A 209 8.82 -9.87 -14.63
N LEU A 210 8.19 -9.26 -13.61
CA LEU A 210 6.85 -9.66 -13.16
C LEU A 210 5.81 -9.44 -14.27
N LEU A 211 5.89 -8.34 -15.01
CA LEU A 211 4.92 -8.03 -16.05
C LEU A 211 4.94 -9.08 -17.17
N SER A 212 6.13 -9.46 -17.64
CA SER A 212 6.28 -10.53 -18.64
C SER A 212 5.77 -11.87 -18.11
N HIS A 213 6.01 -12.17 -16.84
CA HIS A 213 5.48 -13.37 -16.20
C HIS A 213 3.95 -13.37 -16.18
N MET A 214 3.32 -12.27 -15.77
CA MET A 214 1.85 -12.14 -15.75
C MET A 214 1.24 -12.26 -17.16
N ILE A 215 1.91 -11.71 -18.18
CA ILE A 215 1.49 -11.84 -19.57
C ILE A 215 1.57 -13.32 -20.02
N ALA A 216 2.63 -14.02 -19.69
CA ALA A 216 2.80 -15.42 -20.05
C ALA A 216 1.70 -16.31 -19.42
N VAL A 217 1.33 -16.05 -18.18
CA VAL A 217 0.22 -16.75 -17.50
C VAL A 217 -1.13 -16.42 -18.16
N GLU A 218 -1.33 -15.19 -18.64
CA GLU A 218 -2.51 -14.83 -19.45
C GLU A 218 -2.60 -15.71 -20.72
N GLU A 219 -1.47 -15.99 -21.38
CA GLU A 219 -1.41 -16.74 -22.63
C GLU A 219 -1.55 -18.26 -22.45
N GLU A 220 -1.23 -18.80 -21.28
CA GLU A 220 -1.28 -20.23 -20.95
C GLU A 220 -2.64 -20.75 -20.47
N GLY A 221 -3.66 -19.91 -20.44
CA GLY A 221 -5.05 -20.36 -20.25
C GLY A 221 -5.67 -20.16 -18.87
N ASP A 222 -4.92 -19.76 -17.83
CA ASP A 222 -5.48 -19.26 -16.59
C ASP A 222 -5.39 -17.72 -16.63
N ARG A 223 -6.49 -17.06 -16.98
CA ARG A 223 -6.43 -15.84 -17.80
C ARG A 223 -6.69 -14.60 -17.00
N LEU A 224 -5.67 -13.72 -16.89
CA LEU A 224 -5.95 -12.30 -16.74
C LEU A 224 -6.47 -11.74 -18.07
N THR A 225 -7.56 -11.00 -18.02
CA THR A 225 -7.91 -10.10 -19.11
C THR A 225 -6.87 -8.97 -19.18
N THR A 226 -6.78 -8.27 -20.30
CA THR A 226 -5.86 -7.11 -20.40
C THR A 226 -6.13 -6.08 -19.32
N ASP A 227 -7.40 -5.82 -18.98
CA ASP A 227 -7.76 -4.87 -17.91
C ASP A 227 -7.33 -5.38 -16.53
N GLU A 228 -7.47 -6.66 -16.24
CA GLU A 228 -6.97 -7.25 -14.97
C GLU A 228 -5.45 -7.19 -14.87
N LEU A 229 -4.73 -7.45 -15.97
CA LEU A 229 -3.29 -7.34 -16.05
C LEU A 229 -2.82 -5.91 -15.75
N VAL A 230 -3.48 -4.91 -16.36
CA VAL A 230 -3.21 -3.50 -16.12
C VAL A 230 -3.49 -3.15 -14.66
N MET A 231 -4.67 -3.49 -14.14
CA MET A 231 -5.04 -3.23 -12.74
C MET A 231 -4.09 -3.90 -11.75
N MET A 232 -3.63 -5.13 -12.03
CA MET A 232 -2.68 -5.83 -11.16
C MET A 232 -1.32 -5.14 -11.16
N THR A 233 -0.82 -4.72 -12.31
CA THR A 233 0.45 -3.99 -12.43
C THR A 233 0.40 -2.66 -11.68
N GLU A 234 -0.67 -1.90 -11.82
CA GLU A 234 -0.91 -0.68 -11.05
C GLU A 234 -1.00 -0.94 -9.55
N ALA A 235 -1.71 -1.99 -9.15
CA ALA A 235 -1.81 -2.35 -7.73
C ALA A 235 -0.43 -2.65 -7.12
N VAL A 236 0.45 -3.33 -7.85
CA VAL A 236 1.83 -3.60 -7.39
C VAL A 236 2.65 -2.33 -7.32
N LEU A 237 2.58 -1.45 -8.34
CA LEU A 237 3.24 -0.15 -8.32
C LEU A 237 2.82 0.67 -7.10
N MET A 238 1.51 0.78 -6.88
CA MET A 238 0.95 1.55 -5.76
C MET A 238 1.28 0.95 -4.40
N ALA A 239 1.13 -0.37 -4.24
CA ALA A 239 1.36 -1.04 -2.96
C ALA A 239 2.82 -0.96 -2.49
N GLY A 240 3.76 -0.92 -3.43
CA GLY A 240 5.20 -0.89 -3.12
C GLY A 240 5.74 0.48 -2.73
N THR A 241 5.01 1.57 -2.97
CA THR A 241 5.51 2.94 -2.77
C THR A 241 5.26 3.43 -1.34
N ASP A 242 4.03 3.76 -1.02
CA ASP A 242 3.66 4.52 0.18
C ASP A 242 3.85 3.74 1.48
N THR A 243 3.54 2.44 1.46
CA THR A 243 3.71 1.57 2.64
C THR A 243 5.17 1.44 3.04
N THR A 244 6.07 1.26 2.08
CA THR A 244 7.52 1.12 2.33
C THR A 244 8.11 2.45 2.78
N ARG A 245 7.79 3.58 2.14
CA ARG A 245 8.21 4.91 2.53
C ARG A 245 7.85 5.20 3.98
N ASN A 246 6.59 5.04 4.33
CA ASN A 246 6.09 5.33 5.68
C ASN A 246 6.70 4.38 6.73
N GLN A 247 6.84 3.09 6.42
CA GLN A 247 7.46 2.13 7.32
C GLN A 247 8.93 2.47 7.59
N LEU A 248 9.70 2.86 6.57
CA LEU A 248 11.08 3.29 6.75
C LEU A 248 11.17 4.54 7.64
N ALA A 249 10.38 5.57 7.35
CA ALA A 249 10.37 6.80 8.13
C ALA A 249 10.02 6.54 9.60
N CYS A 250 8.96 5.75 9.86
CA CYS A 250 8.57 5.38 11.22
C CYS A 250 9.63 4.53 11.92
N SER A 251 10.27 3.59 11.21
CA SER A 251 11.32 2.73 11.80
C SER A 251 12.52 3.55 12.24
N ILE A 252 12.99 4.50 11.42
CA ILE A 252 14.14 5.34 11.76
C ILE A 252 13.80 6.29 12.90
N ALA A 253 12.58 6.87 12.92
CA ALA A 253 12.12 7.69 14.04
C ALA A 253 12.13 6.90 15.37
N LEU A 254 11.62 5.66 15.34
CA LEU A 254 11.66 4.78 16.52
C LEU A 254 13.08 4.42 16.95
N PHE A 255 14.00 4.16 16.01
CA PHE A 255 15.40 3.91 16.35
C PHE A 255 16.09 5.13 16.95
N ALA A 256 15.70 6.35 16.56
CA ALA A 256 16.20 7.57 17.21
C ALA A 256 15.74 7.70 18.67
N GLU A 257 14.53 7.23 18.98
CA GLU A 257 13.99 7.17 20.35
C GLU A 257 14.57 5.99 21.16
N HIS A 258 15.06 4.93 20.48
CA HIS A 258 15.57 3.70 21.08
C HIS A 258 17.01 3.36 20.59
N PRO A 259 18.03 4.14 21.00
CA PRO A 259 19.42 3.96 20.51
C PRO A 259 20.02 2.57 20.79
N ASP A 260 19.58 1.91 21.87
CA ASP A 260 19.98 0.54 22.21
C ASP A 260 19.52 -0.47 21.15
N GLN A 261 18.32 -0.29 20.58
CA GLN A 261 17.81 -1.14 19.49
C GLN A 261 18.57 -0.87 18.19
N TRP A 262 18.91 0.39 17.90
CA TRP A 262 19.77 0.72 16.77
C TRP A 262 21.15 0.05 16.88
N ALA A 263 21.78 0.13 18.07
CA ALA A 263 23.07 -0.50 18.30
C ALA A 263 23.03 -2.03 18.10
N ARG A 264 21.92 -2.69 18.48
CA ARG A 264 21.72 -4.14 18.24
C ARG A 264 21.60 -4.44 16.75
N LEU A 265 20.81 -3.65 16.01
CA LEU A 265 20.65 -3.81 14.56
C LEU A 265 21.99 -3.64 13.82
N VAL A 266 22.82 -2.66 14.24
CA VAL A 266 24.15 -2.44 13.64
C VAL A 266 25.10 -3.59 13.93
N ALA A 267 24.99 -4.21 15.10
CA ALA A 267 25.86 -5.34 15.50
C ALA A 267 25.49 -6.66 14.80
N ASP A 268 24.22 -6.85 14.44
CA ASP A 268 23.69 -8.06 13.77
C ASP A 268 22.59 -7.63 12.80
N PRO A 269 22.95 -7.16 11.57
CA PRO A 269 22.04 -6.58 10.59
C PRO A 269 21.22 -7.63 9.81
#